data_8bb9163bec4c0115b7802146ced1970a
#
_entry.id   8bb9163bec4c0115b7802146ced1970a
#
_cell.length_a   1.000
_cell.length_b   1.000
_cell.length_c   1.000
_cell.angle_alpha   90.00
_cell.angle_beta   90.00
_cell.angle_gamma   90.00
#
_symmetry.space_group_name_H-M   'P 1'
#
loop_
_entity.id
_entity.type
_entity.pdbx_description
1 polymer ?
#
loop_
_entity_poly.entity_id
_entity_poly.type
_entity_poly.pdbx_seq_one_letter_code
_entity_poly.pdbx_strand_id
1 'polypeptide(L)'
;MASVSLTRVIEKMKLENLTPEIDVKHVKITQPDINRPALQLAGYFEHFDATRLQIIGFVEYTYMEGLTDETRREAYEKLMAYDIPCIVFSRDLKPDPIFLETAIRHEVPVLSTKKSTSDFMSEIIRWLNVKLAPCISVHGVLV
;
A
#
# COMPACT_ATOMS: atom_id res chain seq x y z
N MET A 1 9.40 18.66 0.31
CA MET A 1 8.26 17.92 0.84
C MET A 1 8.74 16.68 1.58
N ALA A 2 8.17 16.41 2.73
CA ALA A 2 8.58 15.26 3.52
C ALA A 2 8.14 13.96 2.85
N SER A 3 8.99 12.96 2.92
CA SER A 3 8.68 11.64 2.39
C SER A 3 9.48 10.60 3.17
N VAL A 4 8.99 9.35 3.11
CA VAL A 4 9.70 8.21 3.70
C VAL A 4 9.87 7.18 2.59
N SER A 5 11.08 6.64 2.45
CA SER A 5 11.32 5.62 1.44
C SER A 5 10.55 4.35 1.77
N LEU A 6 10.10 3.65 0.73
CA LEU A 6 9.40 2.38 0.93
C LEU A 6 10.32 1.36 1.61
N THR A 7 11.62 1.41 1.33
CA THR A 7 12.60 0.54 1.98
C THR A 7 12.53 0.68 3.50
N ARG A 8 12.41 1.91 4.01
CA ARG A 8 12.29 2.14 5.45
C ARG A 8 10.98 1.62 6.02
N VAL A 9 9.91 1.75 5.26
CA VAL A 9 8.60 1.21 5.67
C VAL A 9 8.69 -0.31 5.79
N ILE A 10 9.30 -0.96 4.81
CA ILE A 10 9.47 -2.41 4.82
C ILE A 10 10.26 -2.85 6.05
N GLU A 11 11.34 -2.15 6.36
CA GLU A 11 12.17 -2.47 7.52
C GLU A 11 11.42 -2.23 8.84
N LYS A 12 10.79 -1.07 8.96
CA LYS A 12 10.09 -0.70 10.21
C LYS A 12 8.95 -1.64 10.52
N MET A 13 8.16 -1.98 9.52
CA MET A 13 6.98 -2.83 9.70
C MET A 13 7.29 -4.30 9.54
N LYS A 14 8.53 -4.65 9.22
CA LYS A 14 8.98 -6.04 9.01
C LYS A 14 8.12 -6.74 7.97
N LEU A 15 7.93 -6.07 6.83
CA LEU A 15 7.12 -6.59 5.76
C LEU A 15 7.88 -7.60 4.92
N GLU A 16 7.17 -8.63 4.46
CA GLU A 16 7.72 -9.56 3.49
C GLU A 16 7.50 -8.97 2.11
N ASN A 17 8.55 -8.97 1.29
CA ASN A 17 8.45 -8.46 -0.08
C ASN A 17 8.06 -9.60 -1.02
N LEU A 18 6.84 -9.54 -1.54
CA LEU A 18 6.31 -10.58 -2.42
C LEU A 18 6.68 -10.35 -3.89
N THR A 19 7.25 -9.19 -4.20
CA THR A 19 7.68 -8.85 -5.56
C THR A 19 9.13 -8.37 -5.54
N PRO A 20 10.07 -9.27 -5.17
CA PRO A 20 11.48 -8.84 -5.05
C PRO A 20 12.11 -8.41 -6.38
N GLU A 21 11.50 -8.77 -7.52
CA GLU A 21 11.97 -8.35 -8.83
C GLU A 21 11.71 -6.87 -9.11
N ILE A 22 10.87 -6.20 -8.31
CA ILE A 22 10.61 -4.78 -8.48
C ILE A 22 11.57 -3.98 -7.61
N ASP A 23 12.25 -2.99 -8.22
CA ASP A 23 13.14 -2.10 -7.48
C ASP A 23 12.31 -1.08 -6.72
N VAL A 24 12.42 -1.07 -5.40
CA VAL A 24 11.64 -0.17 -4.54
C VAL A 24 12.44 1.04 -4.04
N LYS A 25 13.70 1.17 -4.42
CA LYS A 25 14.59 2.20 -3.87
C LYS A 25 14.09 3.62 -4.11
N HIS A 26 13.41 3.84 -5.21
CA HIS A 26 12.91 5.17 -5.58
C HIS A 26 11.47 5.42 -5.13
N VAL A 27 10.82 4.43 -4.55
CA VAL A 27 9.42 4.58 -4.12
C VAL A 27 9.37 5.28 -2.78
N LYS A 28 8.50 6.28 -2.68
CA LYS A 28 8.36 7.10 -1.47
C LYS A 28 6.91 7.20 -1.04
N ILE A 29 6.72 7.23 0.28
CA ILE A 29 5.42 7.47 0.88
C ILE A 29 5.41 8.93 1.31
N THR A 30 4.39 9.66 0.88
CA THR A 30 4.34 11.13 1.08
C THR A 30 3.22 11.58 2.00
N GLN A 31 2.36 10.67 2.43
CA GLN A 31 1.27 11.01 3.35
C GLN A 31 0.96 9.84 4.27
N PRO A 32 0.42 10.11 5.47
CA PRO A 32 0.16 9.05 6.44
C PRO A 32 -1.16 8.31 6.22
N ASP A 33 -2.03 8.81 5.35
CA ASP A 33 -3.33 8.20 5.13
C ASP A 33 -3.17 6.91 4.32
N ILE A 34 -3.94 5.90 4.69
CA ILE A 34 -3.90 4.57 4.08
C ILE A 34 -5.26 4.34 3.41
N ASN A 35 -5.26 3.72 2.26
CA ASN A 35 -6.50 3.38 1.57
C ASN A 35 -6.74 1.88 1.55
N ARG A 36 -7.99 1.49 1.77
CA ARG A 36 -8.45 0.12 1.54
C ARG A 36 -9.18 0.13 0.19
N PRO A 37 -8.66 -0.56 -0.84
CA PRO A 37 -9.14 -0.36 -2.21
C PRO A 37 -10.39 -1.16 -2.57
N ALA A 38 -11.28 -1.44 -1.63
CA ALA A 38 -12.50 -2.20 -1.92
C ALA A 38 -13.34 -1.54 -3.00
N LEU A 39 -13.54 -0.23 -2.92
CA LEU A 39 -14.31 0.50 -3.92
C LEU A 39 -13.64 0.48 -5.28
N GLN A 40 -12.30 0.63 -5.30
CA GLN A 40 -11.55 0.62 -6.55
C GLN A 40 -11.61 -0.75 -7.21
N LEU A 41 -11.54 -1.81 -6.42
CA LEU A 41 -11.67 -3.16 -6.95
C LEU A 41 -13.05 -3.40 -7.56
N ALA A 42 -14.06 -2.69 -7.06
CA ALA A 42 -15.42 -2.74 -7.61
C ALA A 42 -15.63 -1.77 -8.78
N GLY A 43 -14.61 -0.99 -9.13
CA GLY A 43 -14.65 -0.10 -10.28
C GLY A 43 -14.92 1.37 -9.98
N TYR A 44 -14.99 1.74 -8.71
CA TYR A 44 -15.27 3.13 -8.33
C TYR A 44 -13.97 3.84 -7.99
N PHE A 45 -13.60 4.85 -8.78
CA PHE A 45 -12.34 5.58 -8.61
C PHE A 45 -12.52 7.06 -8.32
N GLU A 46 -13.74 7.54 -8.17
CA GLU A 46 -13.97 8.95 -7.86
C GLU A 46 -13.35 9.28 -6.52
N HIS A 47 -12.57 10.36 -6.47
CA HIS A 47 -11.83 10.80 -5.28
C HIS A 47 -10.76 9.82 -4.80
N PHE A 48 -10.32 8.91 -5.68
CA PHE A 48 -9.24 7.98 -5.34
C PHE A 48 -7.91 8.74 -5.32
N ASP A 49 -7.22 8.67 -4.18
CA ASP A 49 -5.89 9.27 -4.04
C ASP A 49 -4.84 8.18 -4.18
N ALA A 50 -4.22 8.12 -5.35
CA ALA A 50 -3.26 7.08 -5.68
C ALA A 50 -1.93 7.21 -4.91
N THR A 51 -1.69 8.33 -4.23
CA THR A 51 -0.45 8.50 -3.46
C THR A 51 -0.47 7.76 -2.13
N ARG A 52 -1.63 7.27 -1.72
CA ARG A 52 -1.76 6.52 -0.46
C ARG A 52 -1.24 5.09 -0.59
N LEU A 53 -0.62 4.62 0.46
CA LEU A 53 -0.33 3.20 0.60
C LEU A 53 -1.66 2.43 0.63
N GLN A 54 -1.73 1.33 -0.11
CA GLN A 54 -2.94 0.52 -0.17
C GLN A 54 -2.81 -0.68 0.73
N ILE A 55 -3.90 -1.04 1.44
CA ILE A 55 -3.90 -2.25 2.26
C ILE A 55 -5.08 -3.13 1.90
N ILE A 56 -4.81 -4.41 1.70
CA ILE A 56 -5.84 -5.42 1.42
C ILE A 56 -5.99 -6.28 2.65
N GLY A 57 -7.16 -6.20 3.25
CA GLY A 57 -7.53 -7.02 4.39
C GLY A 57 -8.47 -8.12 3.97
N PHE A 58 -9.11 -8.74 4.96
CA PHE A 58 -9.96 -9.89 4.72
C PHE A 58 -11.17 -9.56 3.84
N VAL A 59 -11.76 -8.38 4.03
CA VAL A 59 -12.93 -7.97 3.24
C VAL A 59 -12.60 -7.88 1.75
N GLU A 60 -11.53 -7.16 1.42
CA GLU A 60 -11.10 -7.02 0.03
C GLU A 60 -10.70 -8.37 -0.55
N TYR A 61 -10.01 -9.17 0.25
CA TYR A 61 -9.49 -10.46 -0.18
C TYR A 61 -10.62 -11.42 -0.55
N THR A 62 -11.65 -11.52 0.30
CA THR A 62 -12.78 -12.40 0.03
C THR A 62 -13.60 -11.92 -1.15
N TYR A 63 -13.71 -10.59 -1.32
CA TYR A 63 -14.34 -10.03 -2.51
C TYR A 63 -13.61 -10.46 -3.78
N MET A 64 -12.28 -10.36 -3.76
CA MET A 64 -11.45 -10.76 -4.90
C MET A 64 -11.58 -12.26 -5.20
N GLU A 65 -11.67 -13.08 -4.16
CA GLU A 65 -11.84 -14.52 -4.34
C GLU A 65 -13.14 -14.88 -5.06
N GLY A 66 -14.17 -14.07 -4.88
CA GLY A 66 -15.47 -14.30 -5.52
C GLY A 66 -15.53 -13.88 -6.99
N LEU A 67 -14.48 -13.25 -7.51
CA LEU A 67 -14.46 -12.80 -8.89
C LEU A 67 -13.97 -13.91 -9.82
N THR A 68 -14.41 -13.85 -11.08
CA THR A 68 -13.83 -14.72 -12.11
C THR A 68 -12.44 -14.22 -12.46
N ASP A 69 -11.64 -15.07 -13.12
CA ASP A 69 -10.30 -14.68 -13.55
C ASP A 69 -10.34 -13.47 -14.47
N GLU A 70 -11.31 -13.42 -15.37
CA GLU A 70 -11.47 -12.29 -16.28
C GLU A 70 -11.75 -10.99 -15.53
N THR A 71 -12.68 -11.05 -14.57
CA THR A 71 -13.03 -9.88 -13.76
C THR A 71 -11.87 -9.45 -12.87
N ARG A 72 -11.11 -10.41 -12.34
CA ARG A 72 -9.90 -10.10 -11.57
C ARG A 72 -8.90 -9.32 -12.41
N ARG A 73 -8.61 -9.80 -13.62
CA ARG A 73 -7.67 -9.12 -14.50
C ARG A 73 -8.09 -7.70 -14.76
N GLU A 74 -9.36 -7.50 -15.07
CA GLU A 74 -9.89 -6.19 -15.34
C GLU A 74 -9.79 -5.26 -14.13
N ALA A 75 -10.20 -5.74 -12.96
CA ALA A 75 -10.16 -4.95 -11.72
C ALA A 75 -8.71 -4.58 -11.34
N TYR A 76 -7.81 -5.55 -11.39
CA TYR A 76 -6.41 -5.32 -11.03
C TYR A 76 -5.71 -4.37 -12.00
N GLU A 77 -6.01 -4.51 -13.30
CA GLU A 77 -5.45 -3.61 -14.31
C GLU A 77 -5.85 -2.16 -14.04
N LYS A 78 -7.10 -1.93 -13.75
CA LYS A 78 -7.59 -0.58 -13.50
C LYS A 78 -6.95 0.02 -12.25
N LEU A 79 -6.82 -0.77 -11.19
CA LEU A 79 -6.21 -0.28 -9.96
C LEU A 79 -4.72 0.00 -10.16
N MET A 80 -4.01 -0.93 -10.76
CA MET A 80 -2.56 -0.84 -10.87
C MET A 80 -2.08 0.07 -12.00
N ALA A 81 -2.99 0.54 -12.85
CA ALA A 81 -2.68 1.56 -13.84
C ALA A 81 -2.42 2.92 -13.19
N TYR A 82 -2.89 3.12 -11.96
CA TYR A 82 -2.55 4.30 -11.18
C TYR A 82 -1.15 4.12 -10.61
N ASP A 83 -0.46 5.23 -10.38
CA ASP A 83 0.91 5.20 -9.85
C ASP A 83 0.87 5.09 -8.32
N ILE A 84 0.39 3.97 -7.83
CA ILE A 84 0.30 3.73 -6.38
C ILE A 84 1.65 3.27 -5.84
N PRO A 85 2.01 3.66 -4.60
CA PRO A 85 3.35 3.33 -4.08
C PRO A 85 3.54 1.86 -3.75
N CYS A 86 2.53 1.20 -3.21
CA CYS A 86 2.61 -0.23 -2.89
C CYS A 86 1.26 -0.73 -2.42
N ILE A 87 1.14 -2.05 -2.36
CA ILE A 87 -0.04 -2.74 -1.82
C ILE A 87 0.44 -3.70 -0.76
N VAL A 88 -0.13 -3.62 0.45
CA VAL A 88 0.20 -4.51 1.56
C VAL A 88 -0.97 -5.45 1.82
N PHE A 89 -0.70 -6.75 1.86
CA PHE A 89 -1.68 -7.75 2.29
C PHE A 89 -1.52 -8.00 3.78
N SER A 90 -2.59 -7.86 4.54
CA SER A 90 -2.57 -8.12 5.99
C SER A 90 -2.92 -9.59 6.28
N ARG A 91 -2.80 -9.97 7.56
CA ARG A 91 -3.19 -11.31 8.05
C ARG A 91 -2.49 -12.45 7.33
N ASP A 92 -1.29 -12.20 6.82
CA ASP A 92 -0.52 -13.20 6.05
C ASP A 92 -1.31 -13.76 4.86
N LEU A 93 -2.27 -13.00 4.34
CA LEU A 93 -3.02 -13.37 3.15
C LEU A 93 -2.10 -13.36 1.94
N LYS A 94 -2.31 -14.34 1.04
CA LYS A 94 -1.45 -14.47 -0.13
C LYS A 94 -2.21 -14.04 -1.38
N PRO A 95 -1.66 -13.12 -2.16
CA PRO A 95 -2.30 -12.71 -3.41
C PRO A 95 -2.35 -13.86 -4.41
N ASP A 96 -3.38 -13.85 -5.26
CA ASP A 96 -3.48 -14.85 -6.31
C ASP A 96 -2.45 -14.57 -7.42
N PRO A 97 -2.17 -15.56 -8.28
CA PRO A 97 -1.15 -15.38 -9.34
C PRO A 97 -1.47 -14.24 -10.31
N ILE A 98 -2.74 -13.99 -10.59
CA ILE A 98 -3.13 -12.90 -11.49
C ILE A 98 -2.77 -11.56 -10.88
N PHE A 99 -2.97 -11.42 -9.56
CA PHE A 99 -2.63 -10.20 -8.84
C PHE A 99 -1.13 -9.93 -8.92
N LEU A 100 -0.31 -10.93 -8.61
CA LEU A 100 1.14 -10.76 -8.64
C LEU A 100 1.65 -10.47 -10.06
N GLU A 101 1.13 -11.16 -11.05
CA GLU A 101 1.52 -10.94 -12.44
C GLU A 101 1.22 -9.50 -12.88
N THR A 102 0.01 -9.03 -12.55
CA THR A 102 -0.39 -7.66 -12.87
C THR A 102 0.49 -6.64 -12.15
N ALA A 103 0.76 -6.88 -10.88
CA ALA A 103 1.59 -5.97 -10.07
C ALA A 103 3.00 -5.87 -10.63
N ILE A 104 3.60 -7.00 -11.01
CA ILE A 104 4.95 -7.01 -11.56
C ILE A 104 4.98 -6.25 -12.89
N ARG A 105 3.98 -6.45 -13.74
CA ARG A 105 3.92 -5.79 -15.04
C ARG A 105 3.79 -4.28 -14.90
N HIS A 106 3.06 -3.82 -13.89
CA HIS A 106 2.88 -2.39 -13.61
C HIS A 106 3.91 -1.84 -12.62
N GLU A 107 4.83 -2.67 -12.17
CA GLU A 107 5.86 -2.30 -11.20
C GLU A 107 5.29 -1.74 -9.90
N VAL A 108 4.20 -2.33 -9.43
CA VAL A 108 3.58 -1.99 -8.15
C VAL A 108 4.06 -2.98 -7.09
N PRO A 109 4.85 -2.53 -6.11
CA PRO A 109 5.35 -3.44 -5.07
C PRO A 109 4.22 -4.05 -4.25
N VAL A 110 4.30 -5.35 -4.01
CA VAL A 110 3.33 -6.08 -3.18
C VAL A 110 4.07 -6.63 -1.97
N LEU A 111 3.55 -6.31 -0.81
CA LEU A 111 4.17 -6.63 0.48
C LEU A 111 3.17 -7.36 1.35
N SER A 112 3.66 -8.03 2.38
CA SER A 112 2.81 -8.81 3.28
C SER A 112 3.15 -8.54 4.73
N THR A 113 2.13 -8.52 5.58
CA THR A 113 2.31 -8.49 7.03
C THR A 113 1.45 -9.58 7.67
N LYS A 114 1.93 -10.14 8.76
CA LYS A 114 1.16 -11.12 9.55
C LYS A 114 0.16 -10.43 10.47
N LYS A 115 0.31 -9.13 10.68
CA LYS A 115 -0.57 -8.38 11.56
C LYS A 115 -1.97 -8.28 10.98
N SER A 116 -2.97 -8.07 11.87
CA SER A 116 -4.32 -7.75 11.44
C SER A 116 -4.31 -6.41 10.71
N THR A 117 -5.34 -6.17 9.92
CA THR A 117 -5.48 -4.91 9.20
C THR A 117 -5.47 -3.72 10.16
N SER A 118 -6.23 -3.83 11.24
CA SER A 118 -6.34 -2.74 12.23
C SER A 118 -5.01 -2.47 12.93
N ASP A 119 -4.31 -3.51 13.34
CA ASP A 119 -3.03 -3.36 14.03
C ASP A 119 -1.99 -2.75 13.11
N PHE A 120 -1.91 -3.23 11.88
CA PHE A 120 -0.98 -2.69 10.90
C PHE A 120 -1.28 -1.23 10.61
N MET A 121 -2.54 -0.89 10.34
CA MET A 121 -2.92 0.48 10.02
C MET A 121 -2.61 1.42 11.18
N SER A 122 -2.94 1.00 12.40
CA SER A 122 -2.70 1.82 13.59
C SER A 122 -1.21 2.11 13.76
N GLU A 123 -0.38 1.10 13.61
CA GLU A 123 1.06 1.25 13.80
C GLU A 123 1.69 2.11 12.70
N ILE A 124 1.36 1.83 11.44
CA ILE A 124 2.00 2.54 10.33
C ILE A 124 1.53 3.99 10.26
N ILE A 125 0.25 4.26 10.53
CA ILE A 125 -0.26 5.63 10.51
C ILE A 125 0.44 6.46 11.58
N ARG A 126 0.60 5.93 12.79
CA ARG A 126 1.29 6.62 13.86
C ARG A 126 2.74 6.91 13.48
N TRP A 127 3.42 5.91 12.93
CA TRP A 127 4.81 6.07 12.53
C TRP A 127 4.97 7.08 11.40
N LEU A 128 4.10 7.01 10.39
CA LEU A 128 4.15 7.95 9.26
C LEU A 128 3.84 9.37 9.71
N ASN A 129 2.91 9.56 10.63
CA ASN A 129 2.62 10.89 11.16
C ASN A 129 3.85 11.52 11.79
N VAL A 130 4.64 10.73 12.50
CA VAL A 130 5.87 11.23 13.11
C VAL A 130 6.92 11.52 12.03
N LYS A 131 7.11 10.61 11.09
CA LYS A 131 8.16 10.74 10.07
C LYS A 131 7.85 11.80 9.03
N LEU A 132 6.58 12.07 8.78
CA LEU A 132 6.16 13.06 7.79
C LEU A 132 5.79 14.40 8.40
N ALA A 133 5.89 14.54 9.72
CA ALA A 133 5.61 15.78 10.39
C ALA A 133 6.56 16.88 9.88
N PRO A 134 6.07 18.11 9.74
CA PRO A 134 6.94 19.21 9.32
C PRO A 134 8.13 19.34 10.25
N CYS A 135 9.31 19.48 9.66
CA CYS A 135 10.52 19.68 10.43
C CYS A 135 10.60 21.17 10.77
N ILE A 136 10.15 21.52 11.96
CA ILE A 136 10.17 22.89 12.40
C ILE A 136 11.46 23.14 13.16
N SER A 137 12.20 24.15 12.71
CA SER A 137 13.38 24.56 13.42
C SER A 137 12.96 25.21 14.73
N VAL A 138 13.49 24.70 15.84
CA VAL A 138 13.06 25.21 17.13
C VAL A 138 14.02 26.24 17.72
N HIS A 139 15.17 26.42 17.12
CA HIS A 139 16.15 27.31 17.72
C HIS A 139 15.74 28.77 17.77
N GLY A 140 14.89 29.19 16.89
CA GLY A 140 14.35 30.54 16.95
C GLY A 140 13.01 30.61 17.61
N VAL A 141 12.45 29.48 17.97
CA VAL A 141 11.09 29.38 18.47
C VAL A 141 11.07 28.87 19.89
N LEU A 142 12.18 28.51 20.34
CA LEU A 142 12.29 27.95 21.66
C LEU A 142 11.71 28.90 22.70
N VAL A 143 10.91 28.42 23.44
CA VAL A 143 10.32 29.16 24.50
C VAL A 143 10.94 28.82 25.81
#